data_3e98078e413e5eda6dcdd9bb77d2b004
#
_entry.id   3e98078e413e5eda6dcdd9bb77d2b004
#
_cell.length_a   1.000
_cell.length_b   1.000
_cell.length_c   1.000
_cell.angle_alpha   90.00
_cell.angle_beta   90.00
_cell.angle_gamma   90.00
#
_symmetry.space_group_name_H-M   'P 1'
#
loop_
_entity.id
_entity.type
_entity.pdbx_description
1 polymer ?
#
loop_
_entity_poly.entity_id
_entity_poly.type
_entity_poly.pdbx_seq_one_letter_code
_entity_poly.pdbx_strand_id
1 'polypeptide(L)'
;MLTVIILAAGKGTRMKSENPKVLFEAAGKPMIDYTIEISKKLNPHKIVVVTGNASEKVKEHLKNQSVEFALQETQKGTADAVLSAKDYIQDNGKILILCGDMPLITYETLNDFINTVKEDIAFISVKMDNPKGYGRVIRSYKDCRRKRC
;
A
#
# COMPACT_ATOMS: atom_id res chain seq x y z
N MET A 1 -17.39 -4.54 3.38
CA MET A 1 -16.35 -4.15 4.36
C MET A 1 -15.11 -3.67 3.62
N LEU A 2 -14.30 -2.77 4.21
CA LEU A 2 -13.04 -2.27 3.63
C LEU A 2 -11.87 -2.77 4.47
N THR A 3 -10.89 -3.42 3.83
CA THR A 3 -9.58 -3.72 4.43
C THR A 3 -8.52 -2.86 3.75
N VAL A 4 -7.70 -2.15 4.52
CA VAL A 4 -6.57 -1.38 4.00
C VAL A 4 -5.28 -2.16 4.24
N ILE A 5 -4.50 -2.39 3.19
CA ILE A 5 -3.18 -3.03 3.25
C ILE A 5 -2.13 -1.98 2.95
N ILE A 6 -1.23 -1.72 3.90
CA ILE A 6 -0.15 -0.75 3.76
C ILE A 6 1.16 -1.50 3.53
N LEU A 7 1.78 -1.30 2.39
CA LEU A 7 3.04 -1.93 2.03
C LEU A 7 4.23 -1.17 2.63
N ALA A 8 4.90 -1.79 3.59
CA ALA A 8 6.03 -1.22 4.32
C ALA A 8 7.27 -2.16 4.33
N ALA A 9 7.29 -3.23 3.50
CA ALA A 9 8.36 -4.23 3.47
C ALA A 9 9.58 -3.83 2.63
N GLY A 10 9.54 -2.70 1.91
CA GLY A 10 10.61 -2.26 1.01
C GLY A 10 11.92 -1.95 1.74
N LYS A 11 13.04 -2.52 1.29
CA LYS A 11 14.38 -2.32 1.90
C LYS A 11 14.92 -0.90 1.81
N GLY A 12 14.35 -0.03 0.95
CA GLY A 12 14.84 1.34 0.78
C GLY A 12 16.32 1.43 0.37
N THR A 13 16.84 0.46 -0.37
CA THR A 13 18.27 0.30 -0.70
C THR A 13 18.94 1.55 -1.27
N ARG A 14 18.15 2.42 -1.94
CA ARG A 14 18.63 3.71 -2.48
C ARG A 14 19.00 4.71 -1.38
N MET A 15 18.45 4.55 -0.18
CA MET A 15 18.66 5.49 0.92
C MET A 15 19.89 5.15 1.78
N LYS A 16 20.60 4.03 1.48
CA LYS A 16 21.82 3.59 2.18
C LYS A 16 21.70 3.66 3.71
N SER A 17 20.53 3.35 4.26
CA SER A 17 20.23 3.42 5.69
C SER A 17 19.68 2.08 6.18
N GLU A 18 20.00 1.76 7.44
CA GLU A 18 19.41 0.61 8.15
C GLU A 18 17.97 0.87 8.62
N ASN A 19 17.49 2.11 8.52
CA ASN A 19 16.13 2.43 8.87
C ASN A 19 15.19 2.10 7.70
N PRO A 20 14.03 1.49 7.98
CA PRO A 20 12.97 1.29 7.00
C PRO A 20 12.57 2.61 6.33
N LYS A 21 12.46 2.62 4.99
CA LYS A 21 12.14 3.84 4.22
C LYS A 21 10.89 4.54 4.77
N VAL A 22 9.90 3.80 5.18
CA VAL A 22 8.61 4.33 5.65
C VAL A 22 8.70 5.10 6.96
N LEU A 23 9.81 4.94 7.72
CA LEU A 23 10.08 5.68 8.96
C LEU A 23 10.88 6.97 8.74
N PHE A 24 11.30 7.27 7.52
CA PHE A 24 11.88 8.59 7.24
C PHE A 24 10.81 9.67 7.32
N GLU A 25 11.21 10.80 7.86
CA GLU A 25 10.30 11.91 8.08
C GLU A 25 10.07 12.75 6.81
N ALA A 26 8.82 13.12 6.62
CA ALA A 26 8.40 14.17 5.71
C ALA A 26 7.72 15.24 6.56
N ALA A 27 8.21 16.46 6.54
CA ALA A 27 7.71 17.57 7.37
C ALA A 27 7.61 17.23 8.88
N GLY A 28 8.65 16.55 9.42
CA GLY A 28 8.76 16.24 10.85
C GLY A 28 7.92 15.05 11.34
N LYS A 29 7.34 14.26 10.43
CA LYS A 29 6.56 13.06 10.78
C LYS A 29 6.90 11.90 9.86
N PRO A 30 7.08 10.66 10.35
CA PRO A 30 7.32 9.48 9.54
C PRO A 30 6.28 9.30 8.41
N MET A 31 6.74 8.94 7.22
CA MET A 31 5.86 8.83 6.05
C MET A 31 4.71 7.85 6.27
N ILE A 32 4.95 6.76 7.00
CA ILE A 32 3.91 5.76 7.28
C ILE A 32 2.76 6.34 8.09
N ASP A 33 3.01 7.31 8.98
CA ASP A 33 1.99 7.88 9.85
C ASP A 33 0.95 8.65 9.03
N TYR A 34 1.36 9.34 7.95
CA TYR A 34 0.42 9.98 7.02
C TYR A 34 -0.52 8.95 6.39
N THR A 35 0.05 7.82 5.93
CA THR A 35 -0.74 6.77 5.29
C THR A 35 -1.72 6.11 6.28
N ILE A 36 -1.29 5.88 7.53
CA ILE A 36 -2.15 5.33 8.59
C ILE A 36 -3.27 6.28 8.95
N GLU A 37 -2.96 7.57 9.15
CA GLU A 37 -3.98 8.57 9.51
C GLU A 37 -5.07 8.70 8.44
N ILE A 38 -4.67 8.73 7.17
CA ILE A 38 -5.64 8.77 6.07
C ILE A 38 -6.45 7.47 6.01
N SER A 39 -5.80 6.33 6.20
CA SER A 39 -6.48 5.03 6.24
C SER A 39 -7.54 4.98 7.34
N LYS A 40 -7.26 5.49 8.52
CA LYS A 40 -8.23 5.56 9.63
C LYS A 40 -9.44 6.43 9.30
N LYS A 41 -9.25 7.55 8.58
CA LYS A 41 -10.35 8.42 8.14
C LYS A 41 -11.32 7.73 7.19
N LEU A 42 -10.87 6.71 6.46
CA LEU A 42 -11.73 5.87 5.60
C LEU A 42 -12.62 4.89 6.38
N ASN A 43 -12.47 4.86 7.71
CA ASN A 43 -13.20 3.98 8.62
C ASN A 43 -13.18 2.50 8.18
N PRO A 44 -11.99 1.91 7.92
CA PRO A 44 -11.88 0.53 7.48
C PRO A 44 -12.24 -0.43 8.61
N HIS A 45 -12.67 -1.64 8.23
CA HIS A 45 -12.82 -2.73 9.19
C HIS A 45 -11.46 -3.13 9.78
N LYS A 46 -10.39 -3.08 8.97
CA LYS A 46 -9.05 -3.50 9.37
C LYS A 46 -7.98 -2.72 8.59
N ILE A 47 -6.86 -2.41 9.25
CA ILE A 47 -5.63 -1.90 8.64
C ILE A 47 -4.53 -2.93 8.88
N VAL A 48 -3.91 -3.42 7.81
CA VAL A 48 -2.81 -4.40 7.86
C VAL A 48 -1.56 -3.75 7.30
N VAL A 49 -0.48 -3.75 8.08
CA VAL A 49 0.83 -3.24 7.66
C VAL A 49 1.72 -4.44 7.29
N VAL A 50 2.07 -4.53 6.01
CA VAL A 50 2.99 -5.56 5.51
C VAL A 50 4.42 -5.10 5.74
N THR A 51 5.16 -5.82 6.58
CA THR A 51 6.54 -5.53 6.96
C THR A 51 7.49 -6.62 6.43
N GLY A 52 8.76 -6.27 6.22
CA GLY A 52 9.83 -7.22 5.87
C GLY A 52 10.70 -7.61 7.07
N ASN A 53 11.87 -8.17 6.80
CA ASN A 53 12.80 -8.67 7.83
C ASN A 53 13.29 -7.62 8.84
N ALA A 54 13.24 -6.32 8.50
CA ALA A 54 13.54 -5.21 9.44
C ALA A 54 12.26 -4.70 10.14
N SER A 55 11.35 -5.60 10.46
CA SER A 55 9.99 -5.28 10.92
C SER A 55 9.94 -4.66 12.33
N GLU A 56 10.91 -4.95 13.18
CA GLU A 56 10.86 -4.57 14.60
C GLU A 56 10.76 -3.05 14.81
N LYS A 57 11.52 -2.27 14.04
CA LYS A 57 11.47 -0.79 14.14
C LYS A 57 10.09 -0.24 13.73
N VAL A 58 9.46 -0.81 12.70
CA VAL A 58 8.13 -0.40 12.25
C VAL A 58 7.07 -0.81 13.24
N LYS A 59 7.15 -2.03 13.77
CA LYS A 59 6.22 -2.53 14.80
C LYS A 59 6.32 -1.73 16.09
N GLU A 60 7.53 -1.41 16.54
CA GLU A 60 7.74 -0.61 17.74
C GLU A 60 7.17 0.81 17.56
N HIS A 61 7.42 1.43 16.40
CA HIS A 61 6.86 2.75 16.09
C HIS A 61 5.32 2.74 16.09
N LEU A 62 4.72 1.68 15.58
CA LEU A 62 3.26 1.55 15.43
C LEU A 62 2.57 0.81 16.59
N LYS A 63 3.28 0.45 17.66
CA LYS A 63 2.74 -0.37 18.75
C LYS A 63 1.46 0.15 19.41
N ASN A 64 1.28 1.48 19.40
CA ASN A 64 0.11 2.15 19.97
C ASN A 64 -0.98 2.45 18.91
N GLN A 65 -0.80 1.97 17.67
CA GLN A 65 -1.74 2.14 16.59
C GLN A 65 -2.65 0.90 16.46
N SER A 66 -3.92 1.11 16.14
CA SER A 66 -4.86 0.00 15.87
C SER A 66 -4.60 -0.57 14.47
N VAL A 67 -3.51 -1.32 14.33
CA VAL A 67 -3.09 -1.98 13.07
C VAL A 67 -2.67 -3.40 13.33
N GLU A 68 -2.80 -4.27 12.33
CA GLU A 68 -2.26 -5.62 12.34
C GLU A 68 -1.02 -5.70 11.44
N PHE A 69 -0.17 -6.70 11.66
CA PHE A 69 1.08 -6.86 10.94
C PHE A 69 1.11 -8.18 10.19
N ALA A 70 1.42 -8.12 8.90
CA ALA A 70 1.74 -9.27 8.08
C ALA A 70 3.24 -9.27 7.73
N LEU A 71 3.90 -10.42 7.82
CA LEU A 71 5.32 -10.54 7.50
C LEU A 71 5.49 -11.02 6.06
N GLN A 72 6.18 -10.22 5.25
CA GLN A 72 6.71 -10.66 3.97
C GLN A 72 8.10 -11.27 4.17
N GLU A 73 8.20 -12.58 4.20
CA GLU A 73 9.46 -13.30 4.43
C GLU A 73 10.45 -13.10 3.28
N THR A 74 9.97 -13.21 2.06
CA THR A 74 10.76 -13.07 0.84
C THR A 74 10.28 -11.92 -0.01
N GLN A 75 11.16 -10.96 -0.32
CA GLN A 75 10.78 -9.75 -1.06
C GLN A 75 10.74 -10.01 -2.58
N LYS A 76 9.73 -10.74 -3.05
CA LYS A 76 9.53 -11.07 -4.48
C LYS A 76 8.72 -10.02 -5.25
N GLY A 77 8.37 -8.91 -4.63
CA GLY A 77 7.66 -7.82 -5.26
C GLY A 77 6.34 -7.46 -4.56
N THR A 78 5.60 -6.51 -5.15
CA THR A 78 4.38 -5.94 -4.58
C THR A 78 3.26 -6.97 -4.42
N ALA A 79 3.06 -7.84 -5.42
CA ALA A 79 2.03 -8.89 -5.36
C ALA A 79 2.29 -9.88 -4.22
N ASP A 80 3.55 -10.28 -4.02
CA ASP A 80 3.96 -11.14 -2.92
C ASP A 80 3.73 -10.47 -1.56
N ALA A 81 3.98 -9.17 -1.45
CA ALA A 81 3.67 -8.41 -0.24
C ALA A 81 2.16 -8.41 0.07
N VAL A 82 1.30 -8.25 -0.94
CA VAL A 82 -0.16 -8.32 -0.76
C VAL A 82 -0.58 -9.72 -0.35
N LEU A 83 -0.02 -10.77 -0.96
CA LEU A 83 -0.30 -12.17 -0.61
C LEU A 83 0.09 -12.50 0.83
N SER A 84 1.11 -11.86 1.39
CA SER A 84 1.48 -12.03 2.79
C SER A 84 0.38 -11.58 3.77
N ALA A 85 -0.53 -10.73 3.31
CA ALA A 85 -1.67 -10.26 4.08
C ALA A 85 -2.97 -11.04 3.81
N LYS A 86 -2.94 -12.15 3.05
CA LYS A 86 -4.13 -12.89 2.60
C LYS A 86 -5.04 -13.34 3.76
N ASP A 87 -4.45 -13.76 4.87
CA ASP A 87 -5.20 -14.29 6.02
C ASP A 87 -5.99 -13.20 6.78
N TYR A 88 -5.72 -11.93 6.47
CA TYR A 88 -6.43 -10.76 7.01
C TYR A 88 -7.54 -10.27 6.07
N ILE A 89 -7.66 -10.84 4.88
CA ILE A 89 -8.63 -10.46 3.87
C ILE A 89 -9.90 -11.26 4.09
N GLN A 90 -11.03 -10.57 4.15
CA GLN A 90 -12.33 -11.22 4.22
C GLN A 90 -12.94 -11.41 2.82
N ASP A 91 -13.58 -12.54 2.59
CA ASP A 91 -14.36 -12.77 1.39
C ASP A 91 -15.44 -11.68 1.22
N ASN A 92 -15.63 -11.21 -0.01
CA ASN A 92 -16.59 -10.16 -0.37
C ASN A 92 -16.32 -8.75 0.19
N GLY A 93 -15.10 -8.47 0.67
CA GLY A 93 -14.67 -7.13 1.07
C GLY A 93 -13.95 -6.37 -0.04
N LYS A 94 -13.98 -5.03 0.04
CA LYS A 94 -13.06 -4.18 -0.75
C LYS A 94 -11.69 -4.18 -0.10
N ILE A 95 -10.64 -4.24 -0.92
CA ILE A 95 -9.25 -4.16 -0.48
C ILE A 95 -8.64 -2.90 -1.09
N LEU A 96 -8.15 -2.01 -0.24
CA LEU A 96 -7.36 -0.85 -0.66
C LEU A 96 -5.88 -1.11 -0.34
N ILE A 97 -5.04 -1.09 -1.36
CA ILE A 97 -3.60 -1.29 -1.21
C ILE A 97 -2.91 0.07 -1.33
N LEU A 98 -2.15 0.45 -0.31
CA LEU A 98 -1.38 1.69 -0.25
C LEU A 98 0.10 1.41 -0.03
N CYS A 99 0.96 2.27 -0.57
CA CYS A 99 2.38 2.27 -0.21
C CYS A 99 2.58 3.12 1.05
N GLY A 100 3.35 2.63 2.03
CA GLY A 100 3.63 3.33 3.28
C GLY A 100 4.52 4.57 3.14
N ASP A 101 5.04 4.84 1.93
CA ASP A 101 5.90 5.98 1.59
C ASP A 101 5.19 7.04 0.72
N MET A 102 3.86 7.16 0.85
CA MET A 102 3.03 8.10 0.09
C MET A 102 2.43 9.19 1.00
N PRO A 103 3.24 10.12 1.55
CA PRO A 103 2.75 11.10 2.53
C PRO A 103 1.80 12.16 1.95
N LEU A 104 1.73 12.30 0.63
CA LEU A 104 0.94 13.35 -0.03
C LEU A 104 -0.39 12.86 -0.61
N ILE A 105 -0.73 11.58 -0.46
CA ILE A 105 -2.05 11.12 -0.89
C ILE A 105 -3.12 11.70 0.03
N THR A 106 -4.26 12.13 -0.52
CA THR A 106 -5.30 12.77 0.27
C THR A 106 -6.48 11.84 0.53
N TYR A 107 -7.22 12.14 1.59
CA TYR A 107 -8.47 11.43 1.92
C TYR A 107 -9.48 11.51 0.78
N GLU A 108 -9.66 12.70 0.21
CA GLU A 108 -10.61 12.97 -0.87
C GLU A 108 -10.31 12.06 -2.08
N THR A 109 -9.04 11.99 -2.48
CA THR A 109 -8.61 11.12 -3.60
C THR A 109 -8.95 9.65 -3.33
N LEU A 110 -8.69 9.14 -2.13
CA LEU A 110 -8.97 7.75 -1.79
C LEU A 110 -10.46 7.48 -1.64
N ASN A 111 -11.18 8.39 -1.02
CA ASN A 111 -12.63 8.26 -0.83
C ASN A 111 -13.36 8.25 -2.18
N ASP A 112 -13.01 9.18 -3.07
CA ASP A 112 -13.58 9.22 -4.43
C ASP A 112 -13.25 7.95 -5.20
N PHE A 113 -12.00 7.48 -5.13
CA PHE A 113 -11.57 6.25 -5.77
C PHE A 113 -12.41 5.05 -5.30
N ILE A 114 -12.53 4.83 -3.99
CA ILE A 114 -13.26 3.69 -3.42
C ILE A 114 -14.75 3.73 -3.80
N ASN A 115 -15.34 4.92 -3.91
CA ASN A 115 -16.76 5.08 -4.18
C ASN A 115 -17.09 5.04 -5.68
N THR A 116 -16.15 5.37 -6.55
CA THR A 116 -16.37 5.40 -8.01
C THR A 116 -16.02 4.10 -8.72
N VAL A 117 -15.11 3.29 -8.15
CA VAL A 117 -14.69 2.01 -8.74
C VAL A 117 -15.82 0.99 -8.66
N LYS A 118 -16.17 0.44 -9.83
CA LYS A 118 -17.17 -0.62 -10.00
C LYS A 118 -16.56 -1.95 -10.47
N GLU A 119 -15.34 -1.90 -10.92
CA GLU A 119 -14.57 -3.02 -11.44
C GLU A 119 -13.97 -3.83 -10.29
N ASP A 120 -13.67 -5.12 -10.57
CA ASP A 120 -13.03 -6.02 -9.60
C ASP A 120 -11.61 -5.55 -9.24
N ILE A 121 -10.90 -4.92 -10.19
CA ILE A 121 -9.55 -4.38 -9.99
C ILE A 121 -9.47 -2.99 -10.60
N ALA A 122 -8.95 -2.06 -9.83
CA ALA A 122 -8.67 -0.70 -10.27
C ALA A 122 -7.37 -0.16 -9.66
N PHE A 123 -6.80 0.85 -10.26
CA PHE A 123 -5.61 1.53 -9.74
C PHE A 123 -5.61 3.00 -10.11
N ILE A 124 -4.97 3.81 -9.27
CA ILE A 124 -4.73 5.22 -9.53
C ILE A 124 -3.45 5.33 -10.34
N SER A 125 -3.50 6.02 -11.47
CA SER A 125 -2.35 6.33 -12.31
C SER A 125 -2.14 7.83 -12.42
N VAL A 126 -0.88 8.25 -12.63
CA VAL A 126 -0.52 9.64 -12.82
C VAL A 126 0.21 9.81 -14.15
N LYS A 127 -0.09 10.90 -14.85
CA LYS A 127 0.67 11.30 -16.05
C LYS A 127 1.89 12.10 -15.60
N MET A 128 3.08 11.66 -16.01
CA MET A 128 4.34 12.31 -15.66
C MET A 128 5.10 12.71 -16.94
N ASP A 129 5.72 13.88 -16.92
CA ASP A 129 6.57 14.34 -18.03
C ASP A 129 7.84 13.50 -18.17
N ASN A 130 8.47 13.15 -17.04
CA ASN A 130 9.62 12.26 -17.01
C ASN A 130 9.33 11.02 -16.14
N PRO A 131 8.83 9.92 -16.75
CA PRO A 131 8.45 8.72 -16.02
C PRO A 131 9.61 7.74 -15.79
N LYS A 132 10.87 8.16 -15.91
CA LYS A 132 12.05 7.30 -15.70
C LYS A 132 12.02 6.66 -14.31
N GLY A 133 12.16 5.33 -14.23
CA GLY A 133 12.14 4.58 -12.98
C GLY A 133 10.75 4.22 -12.43
N TYR A 134 9.67 4.64 -13.10
CA TYR A 134 8.31 4.26 -12.75
C TYR A 134 7.75 3.18 -13.69
N GLY A 135 6.79 2.42 -13.21
CA GLY A 135 6.00 1.50 -14.04
C GLY A 135 5.23 2.24 -15.14
N ARG A 136 4.79 1.49 -16.15
CA ARG A 136 4.00 2.02 -17.28
C ARG A 136 2.63 1.37 -17.30
N VAL A 137 1.61 2.21 -17.49
CA VAL A 137 0.27 1.73 -17.81
C VAL A 137 0.13 1.74 -19.33
N ILE A 138 0.04 0.55 -19.92
CA ILE A 138 -0.17 0.39 -21.35
C ILE A 138 -1.64 0.05 -21.56
N ARG A 139 -2.36 0.91 -22.26
CA ARG A 139 -3.75 0.64 -22.66
C ARG A 139 -3.74 -0.10 -23.98
N SER A 140 -4.19 -1.35 -24.00
CA SER A 140 -4.40 -2.12 -25.22
C SER A 140 -5.89 -2.24 -25.47
N TYR A 141 -6.35 -1.82 -26.65
CA TYR A 141 -7.74 -2.02 -27.10
C TYR A 141 -7.99 -3.43 -27.63
N LYS A 142 -6.99 -4.32 -27.61
CA LYS A 142 -7.20 -5.74 -27.94
C LYS A 142 -7.92 -6.39 -26.77
N ASP A 143 -9.13 -6.79 -27.07
CA ASP A 143 -10.13 -7.44 -26.25
C ASP A 143 -9.53 -8.38 -25.19
N CYS A 144 -9.48 -7.92 -23.94
CA CYS A 144 -9.07 -8.72 -22.79
C CYS A 144 -10.10 -9.81 -22.43
N ARG A 145 -11.17 -9.98 -23.22
CA ARG A 145 -12.26 -10.95 -22.97
C ARG A 145 -11.90 -12.39 -23.30
N ARG A 146 -10.69 -12.71 -23.76
CA ARG A 146 -10.33 -14.05 -24.21
C ARG A 146 -9.03 -14.63 -23.67
N LYS A 147 -8.66 -14.37 -22.44
CA LYS A 147 -7.68 -15.25 -21.77
C LYS A 147 -8.04 -15.42 -20.32
N ARG A 148 -8.93 -16.38 -20.05
CA ARG A 148 -8.88 -17.13 -18.80
C ARG A 148 -7.61 -18.00 -18.93
N CYS A 149 -6.60 -17.69 -18.15
CA CYS A 149 -5.54 -18.62 -17.82
C CYS A 149 -5.76 -19.08 -16.40
#